data_3223a67a2acbe0b8f8960c75e393d257
#
_entry.id   3223a67a2acbe0b8f8960c75e393d257
#
_cell.length_a   1.000
_cell.length_b   1.000
_cell.length_c   1.000
_cell.angle_alpha   90.00
_cell.angle_beta   90.00
_cell.angle_gamma   90.00
#
_symmetry.space_group_name_H-M   'P 1'
#
loop_
_entity.id
_entity.type
_entity.pdbx_description
1 polymer ?
#
loop_
_entity_poly.entity_id
_entity_poly.type
_entity_poly.pdbx_seq_one_letter_code
_entity_poly.pdbx_strand_id
1 'polypeptide(L)'
;MANLVHIYAGHTDFELSPLGHEQARLGAVALSGEQIDVIYSSDLARAMQTAKPHADLRGISVNPDKNLREIYLGDWEASERDALMRDYPYEAGFLWNNFFGIFRAPGGESAPDAADRFHNEVLKIAKENPGKTVLIAAHAAVIRLFWGKISGVLPECVAKEIPFPANASFSFAEFDGERIIPVKYSDDSHLNGAESDPLK
;
A
#
# COMPACT_ATOMS: atom_id res chain seq x y z
N MET A 1 -4.23 -10.05 -9.47
CA MET A 1 -5.43 -10.37 -10.31
C MET A 1 -6.41 -9.20 -10.34
N ALA A 2 -6.82 -8.60 -9.21
CA ALA A 2 -7.81 -7.50 -9.20
C ALA A 2 -7.46 -6.32 -10.12
N ASN A 3 -6.21 -5.87 -10.14
CA ASN A 3 -5.76 -4.78 -11.01
C ASN A 3 -5.93 -5.07 -12.51
N LEU A 4 -5.87 -6.35 -12.92
CA LEU A 4 -6.03 -6.74 -14.33
C LEU A 4 -7.49 -6.73 -14.82
N VAL A 5 -8.45 -6.74 -13.90
CA VAL A 5 -9.89 -6.78 -14.19
C VAL A 5 -10.63 -5.57 -13.64
N HIS A 6 -9.90 -4.52 -13.23
CA HIS A 6 -10.45 -3.26 -12.71
C HIS A 6 -11.45 -3.45 -11.56
N ILE A 7 -11.14 -4.38 -10.65
CA ILE A 7 -11.96 -4.65 -9.45
C ILE A 7 -11.39 -3.88 -8.26
N TYR A 8 -12.26 -3.25 -7.49
CA TYR A 8 -11.92 -2.69 -6.18
C TYR A 8 -11.70 -3.80 -5.16
N ALA A 9 -10.44 -4.05 -4.81
CA ALA A 9 -10.08 -5.18 -3.97
C ALA A 9 -10.27 -4.92 -2.46
N GLY A 10 -9.93 -3.72 -1.98
CA GLY A 10 -10.00 -3.40 -0.56
C GLY A 10 -9.43 -4.49 0.34
N HIS A 11 -10.26 -5.05 1.22
CA HIS A 11 -9.94 -6.19 2.08
C HIS A 11 -10.22 -7.56 1.45
N THR A 12 -10.85 -7.61 0.25
CA THR A 12 -11.03 -8.88 -0.46
C THR A 12 -9.68 -9.50 -0.78
N ASP A 13 -9.54 -10.78 -0.45
CA ASP A 13 -8.25 -11.46 -0.50
C ASP A 13 -8.00 -12.10 -1.88
N PHE A 14 -7.26 -11.37 -2.70
CA PHE A 14 -6.77 -11.83 -4.00
C PHE A 14 -5.27 -12.14 -3.93
N GLU A 15 -4.86 -13.18 -4.64
CA GLU A 15 -3.45 -13.50 -4.84
C GLU A 15 -2.79 -12.60 -5.90
N LEU A 16 -1.45 -12.58 -5.91
CA LEU A 16 -0.68 -11.95 -6.98
C LEU A 16 -0.93 -12.62 -8.33
N SER A 17 -0.82 -11.85 -9.39
CA SER A 17 -0.68 -12.36 -10.75
C SER A 17 0.73 -12.93 -10.97
N PRO A 18 0.98 -13.71 -12.05
CA PRO A 18 2.35 -14.12 -12.42
C PRO A 18 3.31 -12.94 -12.54
N LEU A 19 2.86 -11.82 -13.12
CA LEU A 19 3.65 -10.58 -13.17
C LEU A 19 3.93 -10.02 -11.78
N GLY A 20 2.95 -10.02 -10.87
CA GLY A 20 3.14 -9.57 -9.49
C GLY A 20 4.16 -10.40 -8.72
N HIS A 21 4.18 -11.71 -8.92
CA HIS A 21 5.21 -12.58 -8.36
C HIS A 21 6.61 -12.24 -8.89
N GLU A 22 6.74 -11.97 -10.20
CA GLU A 22 8.02 -11.56 -10.78
C GLU A 22 8.46 -10.18 -10.26
N GLN A 23 7.55 -9.21 -10.14
CA GLN A 23 7.85 -7.91 -9.54
C GLN A 23 8.32 -8.03 -8.09
N ALA A 24 7.67 -8.89 -7.28
CA ALA A 24 8.08 -9.16 -5.90
C ALA A 24 9.49 -9.79 -5.84
N ARG A 25 9.80 -10.70 -6.77
CA ARG A 25 11.13 -11.32 -6.89
C ARG A 25 12.20 -10.29 -7.26
N LEU A 26 11.93 -9.42 -8.24
CA LEU A 26 12.84 -8.35 -8.65
C LEU A 26 13.10 -7.36 -7.50
N GLY A 27 12.07 -7.00 -6.76
CA GLY A 27 12.20 -6.18 -5.56
C GLY A 27 13.12 -6.81 -4.51
N ALA A 28 12.95 -8.10 -4.24
CA ALA A 28 13.81 -8.80 -3.29
C ALA A 28 15.28 -8.84 -3.73
N VAL A 29 15.54 -9.00 -5.03
CA VAL A 29 16.90 -8.95 -5.60
C VAL A 29 17.48 -7.54 -5.49
N ALA A 30 16.70 -6.49 -5.77
CA ALA A 30 17.14 -5.10 -5.67
C ALA A 30 17.59 -4.72 -4.26
N LEU A 31 16.90 -5.21 -3.24
CA LEU A 31 17.28 -4.97 -1.84
C LEU A 31 18.16 -6.07 -1.24
N SER A 32 18.74 -6.96 -2.04
CA SER A 32 19.55 -8.08 -1.52
C SER A 32 20.80 -7.64 -0.77
N GLY A 33 21.36 -6.47 -1.13
CA GLY A 33 22.52 -5.86 -0.46
C GLY A 33 22.16 -5.03 0.78
N GLU A 34 20.88 -4.77 1.00
CA GLU A 34 20.40 -3.96 2.13
C GLU A 34 20.18 -4.84 3.37
N GLN A 35 20.60 -4.34 4.52
CA GLN A 35 20.24 -4.98 5.78
C GLN A 35 18.77 -4.72 6.05
N ILE A 36 17.97 -5.78 6.17
CA ILE A 36 16.59 -5.76 6.63
C ILE A 36 16.50 -6.69 7.82
N ASP A 37 16.18 -6.13 8.99
CA ASP A 37 16.19 -6.86 10.26
C ASP A 37 14.84 -7.50 10.57
N VAL A 38 13.74 -6.88 10.13
CA VAL A 38 12.38 -7.32 10.41
C VAL A 38 11.50 -7.04 9.20
N ILE A 39 10.56 -7.96 8.92
CA ILE A 39 9.58 -7.81 7.86
C ILE A 39 8.17 -7.87 8.46
N TYR A 40 7.37 -6.86 8.20
CA TYR A 40 5.92 -6.85 8.44
C TYR A 40 5.17 -6.84 7.11
N SER A 41 3.94 -7.34 7.13
CA SER A 41 3.07 -7.31 5.95
C SER A 41 1.62 -7.18 6.37
N SER A 42 0.82 -6.49 5.54
CA SER A 42 -0.62 -6.77 5.56
C SER A 42 -0.83 -8.29 5.48
N ASP A 43 -1.80 -8.79 6.24
CA ASP A 43 -2.12 -10.23 6.28
C ASP A 43 -2.86 -10.74 5.03
N LEU A 44 -3.16 -9.84 4.07
CA LEU A 44 -3.75 -10.23 2.78
C LEU A 44 -2.72 -10.95 1.89
N ALA A 45 -3.18 -12.01 1.21
CA ALA A 45 -2.33 -12.93 0.44
C ALA A 45 -1.37 -12.20 -0.50
N ARG A 46 -1.85 -11.21 -1.29
CA ARG A 46 -1.02 -10.43 -2.22
C ARG A 46 0.15 -9.71 -1.55
N ALA A 47 -0.06 -9.14 -0.35
CA ALA A 47 1.00 -8.46 0.39
C ALA A 47 1.98 -9.48 1.01
N MET A 48 1.47 -10.55 1.61
CA MET A 48 2.30 -11.65 2.11
C MET A 48 3.16 -12.28 1.02
N GLN A 49 2.60 -12.48 -0.19
CA GLN A 49 3.31 -13.00 -1.34
C GLN A 49 4.38 -12.00 -1.86
N THR A 50 4.12 -10.69 -1.74
CA THR A 50 5.12 -9.66 -2.06
C THR A 50 6.27 -9.66 -1.05
N ALA A 51 5.98 -9.83 0.24
CA ALA A 51 7.00 -9.87 1.30
C ALA A 51 7.84 -11.16 1.28
N LYS A 52 7.26 -12.28 0.85
CA LYS A 52 7.87 -13.61 0.95
C LYS A 52 9.27 -13.72 0.30
N PRO A 53 9.53 -13.26 -0.93
CA PRO A 53 10.87 -13.33 -1.51
C PRO A 53 11.94 -12.59 -0.70
N HIS A 54 11.59 -11.48 -0.05
CA HIS A 54 12.50 -10.74 0.84
C HIS A 54 12.83 -11.53 2.10
N ALA A 55 11.82 -12.21 2.66
CA ALA A 55 11.97 -13.06 3.84
C ALA A 55 12.83 -14.30 3.54
N ASP A 56 12.57 -14.97 2.42
CA ASP A 56 13.28 -16.17 1.99
C ASP A 56 14.79 -15.90 1.77
N LEU A 57 15.14 -14.77 1.14
CA LEU A 57 16.54 -14.37 0.93
C LEU A 57 17.33 -14.15 2.23
N ARG A 58 16.64 -13.81 3.31
CA ARG A 58 17.26 -13.44 4.60
C ARG A 58 17.08 -14.51 5.68
N GLY A 59 16.28 -15.53 5.41
CA GLY A 59 15.97 -16.57 6.41
C GLY A 59 15.19 -16.03 7.61
N ILE A 60 14.39 -14.96 7.44
CA ILE A 60 13.57 -14.36 8.50
C ILE A 60 12.09 -14.54 8.19
N SER A 61 11.24 -14.45 9.22
CA SER A 61 9.80 -14.57 9.07
C SER A 61 9.13 -13.25 8.70
N VAL A 62 8.00 -13.32 8.00
CA VAL A 62 7.10 -12.19 7.80
C VAL A 62 6.12 -12.14 8.98
N ASN A 63 5.95 -10.97 9.59
CA ASN A 63 4.98 -10.70 10.65
C ASN A 63 3.69 -10.13 10.02
N PRO A 64 2.59 -10.88 9.96
CA PRO A 64 1.34 -10.38 9.39
C PRO A 64 0.64 -9.43 10.35
N ASP A 65 0.10 -8.32 9.84
CA ASP A 65 -0.66 -7.35 10.60
C ASP A 65 -1.84 -6.80 9.79
N LYS A 66 -3.06 -6.95 10.32
CA LYS A 66 -4.29 -6.45 9.69
C LYS A 66 -4.42 -4.93 9.68
N ASN A 67 -3.70 -4.21 10.53
CA ASN A 67 -3.68 -2.75 10.50
C ASN A 67 -2.87 -2.20 9.31
N LEU A 68 -2.14 -3.08 8.60
CA LEU A 68 -1.44 -2.75 7.35
C LEU A 68 -2.28 -3.06 6.10
N ARG A 69 -3.54 -3.51 6.23
CA ARG A 69 -4.44 -3.74 5.10
C ARG A 69 -4.73 -2.47 4.32
N GLU A 70 -5.20 -2.68 3.08
CA GLU A 70 -5.74 -1.63 2.22
C GLU A 70 -6.94 -0.92 2.87
N ILE A 71 -7.39 0.18 2.29
CA ILE A 71 -8.65 0.81 2.68
C ILE A 71 -9.80 -0.19 2.56
N TYR A 72 -10.64 -0.27 3.59
CA TYR A 72 -11.82 -1.13 3.57
C TYR A 72 -12.96 -0.46 2.80
N LEU A 73 -13.46 -1.12 1.77
CA LEU A 73 -14.45 -0.57 0.86
C LEU A 73 -15.89 -1.03 1.15
N GLY A 74 -16.11 -1.72 2.30
CA GLY A 74 -17.45 -2.11 2.72
C GLY A 74 -18.24 -2.84 1.65
N ASP A 75 -19.45 -2.37 1.34
CA ASP A 75 -20.34 -2.98 0.35
C ASP A 75 -19.80 -2.92 -1.10
N TRP A 76 -18.74 -2.14 -1.34
CA TRP A 76 -18.10 -2.03 -2.65
C TRP A 76 -16.92 -2.98 -2.85
N GLU A 77 -16.62 -3.81 -1.86
CA GLU A 77 -15.60 -4.86 -1.97
C GLU A 77 -15.88 -5.78 -3.17
N ALA A 78 -14.82 -6.10 -3.92
CA ALA A 78 -14.86 -6.96 -5.10
C ALA A 78 -15.80 -6.48 -6.24
N SER A 79 -16.25 -5.22 -6.21
CA SER A 79 -17.08 -4.67 -7.27
C SER A 79 -16.25 -4.21 -8.47
N GLU A 80 -16.79 -4.37 -9.66
CA GLU A 80 -16.20 -3.82 -10.86
C GLU A 80 -16.32 -2.28 -10.88
N ARG A 81 -15.23 -1.61 -11.25
CA ARG A 81 -15.16 -0.15 -11.32
C ARG A 81 -16.28 0.45 -12.17
N ASP A 82 -16.46 -0.08 -13.40
CA ASP A 82 -17.43 0.45 -14.35
C ASP A 82 -18.88 0.25 -13.87
N ALA A 83 -19.15 -0.83 -13.13
CA ALA A 83 -20.44 -1.05 -12.50
C ALA A 83 -20.70 0.01 -11.43
N LEU A 84 -19.73 0.29 -10.55
CA LEU A 84 -19.85 1.33 -9.54
C LEU A 84 -20.00 2.72 -10.14
N MET A 85 -19.23 3.04 -11.18
CA MET A 85 -19.34 4.34 -11.90
C MET A 85 -20.69 4.53 -12.57
N ARG A 86 -21.33 3.44 -13.03
CA ARG A 86 -22.68 3.46 -13.60
C ARG A 86 -23.76 3.64 -12.54
N ASP A 87 -23.66 2.86 -11.44
CA ASP A 87 -24.70 2.72 -10.44
C ASP A 87 -24.59 3.83 -9.35
N TYR A 88 -23.38 4.34 -9.09
CA TYR A 88 -23.04 5.37 -8.12
C TYR A 88 -22.09 6.42 -8.69
N PRO A 89 -22.50 7.16 -9.76
CA PRO A 89 -21.59 8.02 -10.54
C PRO A 89 -20.94 9.14 -9.72
N TYR A 90 -21.65 9.68 -8.74
CA TYR A 90 -21.12 10.74 -7.89
C TYR A 90 -20.14 10.18 -6.85
N GLU A 91 -20.54 9.14 -6.13
CA GLU A 91 -19.79 8.54 -5.04
C GLU A 91 -18.53 7.82 -5.56
N ALA A 92 -18.68 7.05 -6.64
CA ALA A 92 -17.55 6.37 -7.28
C ALA A 92 -16.60 7.38 -7.95
N GLY A 93 -17.15 8.46 -8.54
CA GLY A 93 -16.35 9.58 -9.04
C GLY A 93 -15.57 10.29 -7.93
N PHE A 94 -16.15 10.44 -6.74
CA PHE A 94 -15.46 10.95 -5.55
C PHE A 94 -14.32 10.04 -5.12
N LEU A 95 -14.57 8.74 -5.06
CA LEU A 95 -13.54 7.75 -4.72
C LEU A 95 -12.38 7.77 -5.72
N TRP A 96 -12.68 7.96 -7.02
CA TRP A 96 -11.69 7.91 -8.09
C TRP A 96 -10.91 9.20 -8.29
N ASN A 97 -11.62 10.35 -8.26
CA ASN A 97 -11.00 11.66 -8.56
C ASN A 97 -10.59 12.42 -7.30
N ASN A 98 -11.24 12.14 -6.16
CA ASN A 98 -11.06 12.85 -4.90
C ASN A 98 -11.05 11.86 -3.74
N PHE A 99 -10.25 10.82 -3.87
CA PHE A 99 -10.14 9.66 -2.97
C PHE A 99 -10.02 10.02 -1.47
N PHE A 100 -9.77 11.28 -1.15
CA PHE A 100 -9.30 11.72 0.16
C PHE A 100 -10.25 12.70 0.87
N GLY A 101 -11.48 12.81 0.37
CA GLY A 101 -12.52 13.49 1.12
C GLY A 101 -13.04 12.64 2.28
N ILE A 102 -14.04 13.18 2.98
CA ILE A 102 -14.78 12.49 4.06
C ILE A 102 -15.67 11.35 3.53
N PHE A 103 -15.67 11.11 2.22
CA PHE A 103 -16.48 10.05 1.62
C PHE A 103 -15.97 8.68 2.04
N ARG A 104 -16.90 7.79 2.32
CA ARG A 104 -16.67 6.36 2.52
C ARG A 104 -17.70 5.57 1.75
N ALA A 105 -17.31 4.42 1.22
CA ALA A 105 -18.27 3.44 0.73
C ALA A 105 -19.19 2.97 1.87
N PRO A 106 -20.43 2.58 1.59
CA PRO A 106 -21.32 2.06 2.63
C PRO A 106 -20.66 0.94 3.42
N GLY A 107 -20.62 1.06 4.74
CA GLY A 107 -19.93 0.11 5.63
C GLY A 107 -18.38 0.14 5.59
N GLY A 108 -17.79 0.99 4.75
CA GLY A 108 -16.33 1.07 4.57
C GLY A 108 -15.63 2.10 5.48
N GLU A 109 -14.31 2.22 5.31
CA GLU A 109 -13.49 3.26 5.94
C GLU A 109 -13.54 4.56 5.12
N SER A 110 -13.37 5.70 5.79
CA SER A 110 -12.96 6.93 5.10
C SER A 110 -11.45 6.92 4.86
N ALA A 111 -10.98 7.70 3.89
CA ALA A 111 -9.55 7.82 3.64
C ALA A 111 -8.77 8.37 4.85
N PRO A 112 -9.25 9.39 5.61
CA PRO A 112 -8.61 9.78 6.86
C PRO A 112 -8.52 8.66 7.90
N ASP A 113 -9.59 7.85 8.10
CA ASP A 113 -9.57 6.74 9.05
C ASP A 113 -8.51 5.69 8.66
N ALA A 114 -8.44 5.33 7.36
CA ALA A 114 -7.44 4.41 6.83
C ALA A 114 -6.00 4.96 6.97
N ALA A 115 -5.82 6.27 6.69
CA ALA A 115 -4.53 6.94 6.88
C ALA A 115 -4.08 6.90 8.34
N ASP A 116 -5.00 7.15 9.27
CA ASP A 116 -4.71 7.16 10.70
C ASP A 116 -4.40 5.76 11.22
N ARG A 117 -5.18 4.76 10.83
CA ARG A 117 -4.94 3.35 11.17
C ARG A 117 -3.55 2.91 10.72
N PHE A 118 -3.24 3.12 9.45
CA PHE A 118 -1.96 2.72 8.86
C PHE A 118 -0.78 3.48 9.48
N HIS A 119 -0.88 4.80 9.61
CA HIS A 119 0.15 5.62 10.22
C HIS A 119 0.44 5.22 11.67
N ASN A 120 -0.60 4.99 12.48
CA ASN A 120 -0.43 4.61 13.87
C ASN A 120 0.25 3.25 14.00
N GLU A 121 -0.05 2.29 13.10
CA GLU A 121 0.62 0.99 13.10
C GLU A 121 2.08 1.10 12.66
N VAL A 122 2.39 1.85 11.59
CA VAL A 122 3.78 2.08 11.17
C VAL A 122 4.59 2.76 12.27
N LEU A 123 4.01 3.76 12.94
CA LEU A 123 4.66 4.45 14.07
C LEU A 123 4.91 3.50 15.26
N LYS A 124 3.97 2.62 15.58
CA LYS A 124 4.13 1.59 16.61
C LYS A 124 5.25 0.62 16.23
N ILE A 125 5.25 0.10 15.00
CA ILE A 125 6.30 -0.79 14.48
C ILE A 125 7.67 -0.12 14.59
N ALA A 126 7.79 1.15 14.21
CA ALA A 126 9.04 1.91 14.31
C ALA A 126 9.53 2.01 15.76
N LYS A 127 8.64 2.31 16.71
CA LYS A 127 8.95 2.40 18.15
C LYS A 127 9.37 1.05 18.76
N GLU A 128 8.80 -0.05 18.29
CA GLU A 128 9.12 -1.40 18.74
C GLU A 128 10.44 -1.94 18.17
N ASN A 129 10.98 -1.29 17.12
CA ASN A 129 12.18 -1.73 16.41
C ASN A 129 13.25 -0.63 16.34
N PRO A 130 13.71 -0.06 17.47
CA PRO A 130 14.68 1.03 17.45
C PRO A 130 16.01 0.58 16.83
N GLY A 131 16.56 1.40 15.92
CA GLY A 131 17.84 1.16 15.25
C GLY A 131 17.82 0.03 14.21
N LYS A 132 16.65 -0.54 13.89
CA LYS A 132 16.49 -1.58 12.88
C LYS A 132 15.97 -1.03 11.56
N THR A 133 16.34 -1.68 10.48
CA THR A 133 15.69 -1.52 9.18
C THR A 133 14.49 -2.46 9.08
N VAL A 134 13.31 -1.89 8.91
CA VAL A 134 12.04 -2.61 8.83
C VAL A 134 11.49 -2.52 7.41
N LEU A 135 11.19 -3.66 6.79
CA LEU A 135 10.43 -3.73 5.55
C LEU A 135 8.94 -3.92 5.87
N ILE A 136 8.09 -3.11 5.25
CA ILE A 136 6.64 -3.23 5.38
C ILE A 136 6.03 -3.43 3.98
N ALA A 137 5.37 -4.57 3.77
CA ALA A 137 4.60 -4.82 2.55
C ALA A 137 3.12 -4.48 2.79
N ALA A 138 2.60 -3.57 1.96
CA ALA A 138 1.23 -3.07 2.10
C ALA A 138 0.61 -2.76 0.72
N HIS A 139 -0.31 -1.79 0.65
CA HIS A 139 -1.16 -1.56 -0.51
C HIS A 139 -1.08 -0.10 -0.97
N ALA A 140 -1.45 0.12 -2.23
CA ALA A 140 -1.20 1.37 -2.91
C ALA A 140 -1.94 2.57 -2.28
N ALA A 141 -3.22 2.42 -1.93
CA ALA A 141 -3.98 3.55 -1.41
C ALA A 141 -3.53 3.93 0.00
N VAL A 142 -3.35 2.97 0.92
CA VAL A 142 -2.89 3.28 2.28
C VAL A 142 -1.45 3.82 2.31
N ILE A 143 -0.55 3.34 1.44
CA ILE A 143 0.80 3.89 1.28
C ILE A 143 0.73 5.35 0.80
N ARG A 144 -0.09 5.65 -0.19
CA ARG A 144 -0.30 7.00 -0.70
C ARG A 144 -0.82 7.95 0.38
N LEU A 145 -1.85 7.51 1.11
CA LEU A 145 -2.45 8.25 2.21
C LEU A 145 -1.44 8.53 3.34
N PHE A 146 -0.74 7.50 3.75
CA PHE A 146 0.33 7.58 4.73
C PHE A 146 1.41 8.58 4.29
N TRP A 147 1.84 8.51 3.01
CA TRP A 147 2.85 9.40 2.48
C TRP A 147 2.40 10.86 2.51
N GLY A 148 1.16 11.13 2.10
CA GLY A 148 0.56 12.46 2.22
C GLY A 148 0.58 12.96 3.67
N LYS A 149 0.19 12.12 4.62
CA LYS A 149 0.16 12.47 6.04
C LYS A 149 1.53 12.81 6.60
N ILE A 150 2.56 11.98 6.37
CA ILE A 150 3.92 12.26 6.88
C ILE A 150 4.62 13.40 6.14
N SER A 151 4.19 13.74 4.92
CA SER A 151 4.65 14.89 4.15
C SER A 151 3.93 16.20 4.51
N GLY A 152 2.95 16.16 5.40
CA GLY A 152 2.18 17.35 5.80
C GLY A 152 1.19 17.83 4.73
N VAL A 153 0.85 17.00 3.75
CA VAL A 153 -0.16 17.30 2.72
C VAL A 153 -1.55 17.16 3.33
N LEU A 154 -2.40 18.16 3.10
CA LEU A 154 -3.78 18.10 3.56
C LEU A 154 -4.54 16.93 2.89
N PRO A 155 -5.42 16.23 3.61
CA PRO A 155 -6.11 15.05 3.06
C PRO A 155 -6.78 15.29 1.71
N GLU A 156 -7.43 16.44 1.53
CA GLU A 156 -8.10 16.83 0.28
C GLU A 156 -7.13 17.13 -0.87
N CYS A 157 -5.85 17.35 -0.58
CA CYS A 157 -4.81 17.62 -1.57
C CYS A 157 -4.01 16.36 -1.98
N VAL A 158 -4.09 15.29 -1.20
CA VAL A 158 -3.27 14.07 -1.44
C VAL A 158 -3.49 13.51 -2.85
N ALA A 159 -4.74 13.50 -3.34
CA ALA A 159 -5.05 13.01 -4.67
C ALA A 159 -4.34 13.79 -5.80
N LYS A 160 -4.11 15.07 -5.58
CA LYS A 160 -3.47 15.98 -6.54
C LYS A 160 -1.95 15.97 -6.44
N GLU A 161 -1.43 15.89 -5.20
CA GLU A 161 -0.01 16.12 -4.91
C GLU A 161 0.80 14.83 -4.81
N ILE A 162 0.16 13.73 -4.40
CA ILE A 162 0.83 12.44 -4.25
C ILE A 162 0.29 11.47 -5.30
N PRO A 163 1.08 11.02 -6.28
CA PRO A 163 0.64 10.01 -7.25
C PRO A 163 0.40 8.65 -6.57
N PHE A 164 -0.32 7.75 -7.23
CA PHE A 164 -0.34 6.35 -6.79
C PHE A 164 1.05 5.75 -6.92
N PRO A 165 1.51 4.98 -5.92
CA PRO A 165 2.79 4.29 -6.04
C PRO A 165 2.68 3.18 -7.09
N ALA A 166 3.76 2.94 -7.84
CA ALA A 166 3.83 1.81 -8.76
C ALA A 166 3.76 0.48 -7.97
N ASN A 167 3.23 -0.57 -8.61
CA ASN A 167 3.22 -1.90 -7.99
C ASN A 167 4.64 -2.34 -7.67
N ALA A 168 4.83 -2.93 -6.50
CA ALA A 168 6.13 -3.39 -5.97
C ALA A 168 7.23 -2.30 -5.92
N SER A 169 6.87 -1.01 -5.99
CA SER A 169 7.81 0.09 -5.73
C SER A 169 8.19 0.19 -4.26
N PHE A 170 9.33 0.84 -3.99
CA PHE A 170 9.80 1.13 -2.64
C PHE A 170 9.56 2.58 -2.26
N SER A 171 9.10 2.79 -1.04
CA SER A 171 9.07 4.11 -0.41
C SER A 171 9.91 4.05 0.87
N PHE A 172 10.83 5.00 1.03
CA PHE A 172 11.79 5.03 2.13
C PHE A 172 11.43 6.16 3.09
N ALA A 173 11.38 5.85 4.37
CA ALA A 173 11.16 6.82 5.44
C ALA A 173 12.08 6.51 6.63
N GLU A 174 12.40 7.53 7.42
CA GLU A 174 13.21 7.41 8.62
C GLU A 174 12.37 7.69 9.85
N PHE A 175 12.72 7.07 10.98
CA PHE A 175 12.12 7.36 12.28
C PHE A 175 13.13 8.08 13.17
N ASP A 176 12.83 9.32 13.58
CA ASP A 176 13.72 10.16 14.40
C ASP A 176 13.58 9.94 15.92
N GLY A 177 12.74 8.96 16.34
CA GLY A 177 12.40 8.70 17.74
C GLY A 177 11.02 9.23 18.13
N GLU A 178 10.45 10.15 17.37
CA GLU A 178 9.15 10.76 17.62
C GLU A 178 8.19 10.61 16.43
N ARG A 179 8.67 10.89 15.23
CA ARG A 179 7.88 10.93 14.00
C ARG A 179 8.58 10.23 12.84
N ILE A 180 7.80 9.89 11.81
CA ILE A 180 8.29 9.30 10.57
C ILE A 180 8.53 10.41 9.55
N ILE A 181 9.73 10.44 8.96
CA ILE A 181 10.20 11.45 8.03
C ILE A 181 10.28 10.84 6.64
N PRO A 182 9.58 11.39 5.61
CA PRO A 182 9.65 10.89 4.25
C PRO A 182 11.03 11.14 3.63
N VAL A 183 11.60 10.15 2.91
CA VAL A 183 12.90 10.25 2.25
C VAL A 183 12.74 10.11 0.74
N LYS A 184 12.14 9.03 0.25
CA LYS A 184 11.95 8.76 -1.17
C LYS A 184 10.65 8.00 -1.39
N TYR A 185 9.87 8.44 -2.38
CA TYR A 185 8.56 7.86 -2.68
C TYR A 185 8.57 7.08 -3.98
N SER A 186 7.95 5.90 -3.96
CA SER A 186 7.60 5.10 -5.15
C SER A 186 8.76 4.89 -6.13
N ASP A 187 9.90 4.41 -5.63
CA ASP A 187 11.02 4.00 -6.47
C ASP A 187 10.76 2.63 -7.10
N ASP A 188 10.53 2.61 -8.40
CA ASP A 188 10.27 1.42 -9.21
C ASP A 188 11.42 1.09 -10.18
N SER A 189 12.56 1.75 -10.03
CA SER A 189 13.73 1.64 -10.93
C SER A 189 14.26 0.21 -11.11
N HIS A 190 13.98 -0.69 -10.17
CA HIS A 190 14.38 -2.10 -10.22
C HIS A 190 13.50 -2.96 -11.14
N LEU A 191 12.36 -2.46 -11.59
CA LEU A 191 11.40 -3.25 -12.38
C LEU A 191 11.78 -3.38 -13.86
N ASN A 192 12.64 -2.47 -14.40
CA ASN A 192 13.27 -2.58 -15.73
C ASN A 192 12.30 -2.97 -16.87
N GLY A 193 11.12 -2.36 -16.93
CA GLY A 193 10.10 -2.66 -17.94
C GLY A 193 9.09 -3.76 -17.53
N ALA A 194 9.26 -4.38 -16.36
CA ALA A 194 8.21 -5.19 -15.73
C ALA A 194 7.19 -4.30 -14.99
N GLU A 195 7.08 -3.05 -15.41
CA GLU A 195 6.18 -2.06 -14.82
C GLU A 195 4.73 -2.42 -15.17
N SER A 196 3.88 -2.30 -14.19
CA SER A 196 2.44 -2.26 -14.39
C SER A 196 1.92 -0.97 -13.79
N ASP A 197 1.34 -0.12 -14.63
CA ASP A 197 0.57 1.00 -14.14
C ASP A 197 -0.63 0.44 -13.36
N PRO A 198 -0.75 0.70 -12.05
CA PRO A 198 -1.83 0.17 -11.24
C PRO A 198 -3.22 0.67 -11.68
N LEU A 199 -3.25 1.64 -12.61
CA LEU A 199 -4.46 2.31 -13.11
C LEU A 199 -4.77 2.07 -14.58
N LYS A 200 -3.94 1.32 -15.31
CA LYS A 200 -4.17 0.93 -16.71
C LYS A 200 -4.91 -0.36 -16.87
#